data_bc2c6e30874660d708080a2b72c0e839
#
_entry.id   bc2c6e30874660d708080a2b72c0e839
#
_cell.length_a   1.000
_cell.length_b   1.000
_cell.length_c   1.000
_cell.angle_alpha   90.00
_cell.angle_beta   90.00
_cell.angle_gamma   90.00
#
_symmetry.space_group_name_H-M   'P 1'
#
loop_
_entity.id
_entity.type
_entity.pdbx_description
1 polymer ?
#
loop_
_entity_poly.entity_id
_entity_poly.type
_entity_poly.pdbx_seq_one_letter_code
_entity_poly.pdbx_strand_id
1 'polypeptide(L)'
;MISIKKAKKDDAKDYANIINKSWKDTYGDYISYEHIDDEFNVEKLISEFPKYINSKDYTVYIISLDGKNVGIIELGIYEDKYKEDMTGIGEIRSFHIKKEFQGQGIGSKVIEFAKNELKERGYKTICLWVKKQNHKAIKFYEKFGFKRTIYDLEETIDGAPSMVMEMTI
;
A
#
# COMPACT_ATOMS: atom_id res chain seq x y z
N MET A 1 16.18 14.37 3.96
CA MET A 1 16.55 13.28 3.00
C MET A 1 15.51 12.16 3.13
N ILE A 2 15.01 11.63 2.00
CA ILE A 2 14.06 10.49 2.01
C ILE A 2 14.88 9.20 2.12
N SER A 3 14.46 8.29 3.00
CA SER A 3 14.97 6.92 3.09
C SER A 3 13.81 5.92 3.12
N ILE A 4 14.04 4.75 2.52
CA ILE A 4 13.09 3.63 2.49
C ILE A 4 13.85 2.40 2.97
N LYS A 5 13.41 1.80 4.07
CA LYS A 5 14.13 0.68 4.70
C LYS A 5 13.16 -0.42 5.10
N LYS A 6 13.61 -1.67 5.05
CA LYS A 6 12.82 -2.78 5.61
C LYS A 6 12.46 -2.49 7.05
N ALA A 7 11.19 -2.70 7.36
CA ALA A 7 10.65 -2.49 8.69
C ALA A 7 11.31 -3.44 9.72
N LYS A 8 11.46 -2.94 10.93
CA LYS A 8 11.97 -3.68 12.09
C LYS A 8 10.90 -3.73 13.17
N LYS A 9 11.08 -4.60 14.16
CA LYS A 9 10.13 -4.78 15.26
C LYS A 9 9.73 -3.47 15.96
N ASP A 10 10.70 -2.55 16.12
CA ASP A 10 10.47 -1.28 16.79
C ASP A 10 9.60 -0.30 15.98
N ASP A 11 9.37 -0.58 14.69
CA ASP A 11 8.53 0.26 13.82
C ASP A 11 7.02 -0.03 13.98
N ALA A 12 6.63 -1.01 14.80
CA ALA A 12 5.24 -1.47 14.95
C ALA A 12 4.25 -0.34 15.23
N LYS A 13 4.60 0.55 16.15
CA LYS A 13 3.74 1.68 16.54
C LYS A 13 3.56 2.69 15.40
N ASP A 14 4.64 3.01 14.69
CA ASP A 14 4.59 3.93 13.56
C ASP A 14 3.80 3.33 12.40
N TYR A 15 4.05 2.05 12.08
CA TYR A 15 3.30 1.29 11.08
C TYR A 15 1.79 1.35 11.34
N ALA A 16 1.36 0.97 12.54
CA ALA A 16 -0.05 0.92 12.89
C ALA A 16 -0.72 2.31 12.83
N ASN A 17 -0.07 3.33 13.39
CA ASN A 17 -0.61 4.69 13.39
C ASN A 17 -0.66 5.29 11.97
N ILE A 18 0.32 4.99 11.12
CA ILE A 18 0.33 5.47 9.72
C ILE A 18 -0.86 4.87 8.97
N ILE A 19 -1.11 3.57 9.09
CA ILE A 19 -2.23 2.91 8.41
C ILE A 19 -3.55 3.47 8.90
N ASN A 20 -3.84 3.37 10.20
CA ASN A 20 -5.11 3.82 10.76
C ASN A 20 -5.41 5.29 10.40
N LYS A 21 -4.43 6.18 10.63
CA LYS A 21 -4.61 7.60 10.30
C LYS A 21 -4.80 7.83 8.80
N SER A 22 -4.05 7.16 7.94
CA SER A 22 -4.17 7.33 6.49
C SER A 22 -5.53 6.88 5.97
N TRP A 23 -6.10 5.82 6.53
CA TRP A 23 -7.45 5.37 6.20
C TRP A 23 -8.49 6.42 6.60
N LYS A 24 -8.42 6.97 7.82
CA LYS A 24 -9.30 8.06 8.28
C LYS A 24 -9.17 9.31 7.42
N ASP A 25 -7.95 9.73 7.11
CA ASP A 25 -7.67 10.92 6.30
C ASP A 25 -8.14 10.78 4.83
N THR A 26 -8.22 9.55 4.32
CA THR A 26 -8.54 9.27 2.91
C THR A 26 -9.99 8.88 2.71
N TYR A 27 -10.56 8.12 3.62
CA TYR A 27 -11.86 7.47 3.44
C TYR A 27 -12.88 7.84 4.52
N GLY A 28 -12.53 8.65 5.51
CA GLY A 28 -13.42 9.02 6.61
C GLY A 28 -14.70 9.77 6.22
N ASP A 29 -14.76 10.29 4.98
CA ASP A 29 -15.97 10.87 4.41
C ASP A 29 -16.95 9.81 3.87
N TYR A 30 -16.51 8.56 3.69
CA TYR A 30 -17.27 7.44 3.09
C TYR A 30 -17.44 6.26 4.03
N ILE A 31 -16.45 6.04 4.91
CA ILE A 31 -16.39 4.92 5.85
C ILE A 31 -16.35 5.50 7.26
N SER A 32 -17.18 4.98 8.17
CA SER A 32 -17.21 5.48 9.54
C SER A 32 -15.85 5.25 10.23
N TYR A 33 -15.47 6.15 11.12
CA TYR A 33 -14.24 6.01 11.91
C TYR A 33 -14.27 4.77 12.79
N GLU A 34 -15.45 4.39 13.30
CA GLU A 34 -15.63 3.15 14.05
C GLU A 34 -15.26 1.93 13.21
N HIS A 35 -15.77 1.84 11.99
CA HIS A 35 -15.42 0.74 11.08
C HIS A 35 -13.92 0.72 10.74
N ILE A 36 -13.32 1.91 10.51
CA ILE A 36 -11.87 2.00 10.27
C ILE A 36 -11.08 1.56 11.50
N ASP A 37 -11.52 1.93 12.71
CA ASP A 37 -10.87 1.54 13.97
C ASP A 37 -11.02 0.05 14.28
N ASP A 38 -12.09 -0.59 13.81
CA ASP A 38 -12.28 -2.03 13.94
C ASP A 38 -11.35 -2.80 12.99
N GLU A 39 -11.32 -2.42 11.71
CA GLU A 39 -10.50 -3.09 10.68
C GLU A 39 -9.00 -2.81 10.85
N PHE A 40 -8.65 -1.55 11.08
CA PHE A 40 -7.27 -1.08 11.24
C PHE A 40 -6.97 -0.65 12.67
N ASN A 41 -7.41 -1.48 13.62
CA ASN A 41 -7.18 -1.24 15.04
C ASN A 41 -5.69 -1.15 15.36
N VAL A 42 -5.28 -0.05 15.98
CA VAL A 42 -3.86 0.24 16.24
C VAL A 42 -3.21 -0.83 17.13
N GLU A 43 -3.87 -1.26 18.19
CA GLU A 43 -3.32 -2.26 19.12
C GLU A 43 -3.21 -3.64 18.45
N LYS A 44 -4.23 -4.02 17.67
CA LYS A 44 -4.21 -5.25 16.87
C LYS A 44 -3.05 -5.21 15.85
N LEU A 45 -2.91 -4.13 15.08
CA LEU A 45 -1.83 -3.98 14.11
C LEU A 45 -0.45 -4.06 14.78
N ILE A 46 -0.27 -3.44 15.96
CA ILE A 46 0.98 -3.55 16.72
C ILE A 46 1.24 -5.00 17.16
N SER A 47 0.23 -5.68 17.68
CA SER A 47 0.36 -7.06 18.16
C SER A 47 0.67 -8.06 17.04
N GLU A 48 0.13 -7.82 15.84
CA GLU A 48 0.32 -8.66 14.65
C GLU A 48 1.55 -8.28 13.82
N PHE A 49 2.16 -7.13 14.06
CA PHE A 49 3.28 -6.63 13.29
C PHE A 49 4.46 -7.61 13.14
N PRO A 50 4.81 -8.42 14.17
CA PRO A 50 5.82 -9.46 14.01
C PRO A 50 5.50 -10.48 12.92
N LYS A 51 4.22 -10.77 12.66
CA LYS A 51 3.80 -11.64 11.55
C LYS A 51 4.03 -10.95 10.22
N TYR A 52 3.73 -9.65 10.13
CA TYR A 52 3.87 -8.87 8.90
C TYR A 52 5.32 -8.75 8.44
N ILE A 53 6.25 -8.40 9.34
CA ILE A 53 7.67 -8.26 9.00
C ILE A 53 8.39 -9.60 8.75
N ASN A 54 7.80 -10.72 9.17
CA ASN A 54 8.30 -12.07 8.93
C ASN A 54 7.53 -12.81 7.82
N SER A 55 6.64 -12.14 7.11
CA SER A 55 5.93 -12.71 5.97
C SER A 55 6.91 -13.19 4.90
N LYS A 56 6.59 -14.31 4.23
CA LYS A 56 7.31 -14.79 3.04
C LYS A 56 6.73 -14.22 1.76
N ASP A 57 5.48 -13.73 1.81
CA ASP A 57 4.71 -13.33 0.64
C ASP A 57 4.92 -11.85 0.31
N TYR A 58 5.28 -11.05 1.31
CA TYR A 58 5.55 -9.63 1.12
C TYR A 58 6.59 -9.07 2.12
N THR A 59 7.11 -7.90 1.81
CA THR A 59 8.06 -7.17 2.66
C THR A 59 7.49 -5.81 3.01
N VAL A 60 7.51 -5.47 4.29
CA VAL A 60 7.12 -4.15 4.81
C VAL A 60 8.31 -3.22 4.79
N TYR A 61 8.13 -2.01 4.28
CA TYR A 61 9.13 -0.93 4.31
C TYR A 61 8.56 0.29 5.02
N ILE A 62 9.41 0.93 5.80
CA ILE A 62 9.16 2.24 6.41
C ILE A 62 9.77 3.33 5.54
N ILE A 63 8.98 4.37 5.29
CA ILE A 63 9.38 5.57 4.56
C ILE A 63 9.65 6.67 5.57
N SER A 64 10.87 7.19 5.57
CA SER A 64 11.25 8.27 6.48
C SER A 64 11.71 9.51 5.70
N LEU A 65 11.38 10.68 6.22
CA LEU A 65 11.88 11.99 5.77
C LEU A 65 12.64 12.64 6.93
N ASP A 66 13.93 12.90 6.73
CA ASP A 66 14.83 13.51 7.73
C ASP A 66 14.76 12.84 9.10
N GLY A 67 14.74 11.49 9.09
CA GLY A 67 14.71 10.64 10.28
C GLY A 67 13.30 10.43 10.91
N LYS A 68 12.27 11.09 10.38
CA LYS A 68 10.88 10.93 10.86
C LYS A 68 10.13 9.93 9.97
N ASN A 69 9.48 8.94 10.56
CA ASN A 69 8.66 7.97 9.84
C ASN A 69 7.35 8.64 9.35
N VAL A 70 7.21 8.71 8.02
CA VAL A 70 6.13 9.47 7.35
C VAL A 70 5.21 8.61 6.49
N GLY A 71 5.59 7.36 6.25
CA GLY A 71 4.79 6.45 5.44
C GLY A 71 5.26 5.01 5.53
N ILE A 72 4.51 4.13 4.88
CA ILE A 72 4.82 2.71 4.70
C ILE A 72 4.54 2.29 3.27
N ILE A 73 5.20 1.22 2.83
CA ILE A 73 4.85 0.48 1.62
C ILE A 73 5.07 -1.01 1.85
N GLU A 74 4.19 -1.84 1.33
CA GLU A 74 4.28 -3.29 1.34
C GLU A 74 4.39 -3.80 -0.09
N LEU A 75 5.44 -4.57 -0.36
CA LEU A 75 5.73 -5.12 -1.67
C LEU A 75 5.78 -6.65 -1.60
N GLY A 76 5.00 -7.30 -2.42
CA GLY A 76 4.89 -8.75 -2.38
C GLY A 76 4.55 -9.39 -3.72
N ILE A 77 4.20 -10.65 -3.64
CA ILE A 77 3.61 -11.39 -4.76
C ILE A 77 2.10 -11.14 -4.76
N TYR A 78 1.54 -11.03 -5.95
CA TYR A 78 0.10 -10.99 -6.10
C TYR A 78 -0.46 -12.41 -5.98
N GLU A 79 -1.24 -12.64 -4.94
CA GLU A 79 -1.95 -13.90 -4.69
C GLU A 79 -3.45 -13.65 -4.78
N ASP A 80 -3.99 -13.63 -5.99
CA ASP A 80 -5.45 -13.61 -6.15
C ASP A 80 -5.97 -15.03 -6.32
N LYS A 81 -6.79 -15.46 -5.38
CA LYS A 81 -7.48 -16.75 -5.42
C LYS A 81 -8.43 -16.90 -6.61
N TYR A 82 -8.75 -15.81 -7.28
CA TYR A 82 -9.69 -15.75 -8.40
C TYR A 82 -9.03 -15.78 -9.78
N LYS A 83 -7.67 -15.85 -9.85
CA LYS A 83 -6.95 -15.76 -11.13
C LYS A 83 -5.78 -16.73 -11.18
N GLU A 84 -5.99 -17.85 -11.84
CA GLU A 84 -4.96 -18.89 -12.06
C GLU A 84 -3.76 -18.38 -12.89
N ASP A 85 -3.91 -17.30 -13.67
CA ASP A 85 -2.91 -16.83 -14.63
C ASP A 85 -2.02 -15.66 -14.12
N MET A 86 -2.12 -15.25 -12.87
CA MET A 86 -1.36 -14.10 -12.36
C MET A 86 -0.08 -14.47 -11.60
N THR A 87 0.41 -15.69 -11.77
CA THR A 87 1.71 -16.08 -11.22
C THR A 87 2.84 -15.23 -11.81
N GLY A 88 3.64 -14.64 -10.95
CA GLY A 88 4.77 -13.80 -11.38
C GLY A 88 4.47 -12.32 -11.49
N ILE A 89 3.32 -11.86 -10.97
CA ILE A 89 3.01 -10.44 -10.83
C ILE A 89 3.41 -9.98 -9.43
N GLY A 90 4.17 -8.88 -9.36
CA GLY A 90 4.47 -8.20 -8.11
C GLY A 90 3.31 -7.30 -7.68
N GLU A 91 3.10 -7.17 -6.39
CA GLU A 91 2.02 -6.35 -5.84
C GLU A 91 2.54 -5.23 -4.95
N ILE A 92 2.00 -4.03 -5.13
CA ILE A 92 2.00 -2.99 -4.11
C ILE A 92 0.73 -3.21 -3.27
N ARG A 93 0.87 -3.96 -2.15
CA ARG A 93 -0.25 -4.37 -1.29
C ARG A 93 -0.80 -3.21 -0.47
N SER A 94 0.09 -2.37 0.01
CA SER A 94 -0.24 -1.23 0.87
C SER A 94 0.73 -0.09 0.59
N PHE A 95 0.22 1.13 0.48
CA PHE A 95 1.03 2.31 0.29
C PHE A 95 0.38 3.52 0.95
N HIS A 96 0.96 3.97 2.05
CA HIS A 96 0.44 5.07 2.84
C HIS A 96 1.51 6.12 3.11
N ILE A 97 1.17 7.39 2.90
CA ILE A 97 1.96 8.55 3.31
C ILE A 97 1.05 9.46 4.11
N LYS A 98 1.48 9.85 5.31
CA LYS A 98 0.75 10.81 6.17
C LYS A 98 0.38 12.05 5.37
N LYS A 99 -0.84 12.55 5.52
CA LYS A 99 -1.43 13.63 4.71
C LYS A 99 -0.56 14.88 4.65
N GLU A 100 0.04 15.26 5.79
CA GLU A 100 0.90 16.42 5.92
C GLU A 100 2.24 16.33 5.16
N PHE A 101 2.62 15.12 4.69
CA PHE A 101 3.83 14.88 3.89
C PHE A 101 3.54 14.58 2.42
N GLN A 102 2.28 14.59 2.02
CA GLN A 102 1.90 14.42 0.61
C GLN A 102 2.22 15.67 -0.21
N GLY A 103 2.32 15.53 -1.54
CA GLY A 103 2.62 16.64 -2.44
C GLY A 103 4.09 17.10 -2.48
N GLN A 104 4.98 16.46 -1.71
CA GLN A 104 6.40 16.80 -1.61
C GLN A 104 7.33 15.88 -2.44
N GLY A 105 6.78 15.15 -3.41
CA GLY A 105 7.55 14.24 -4.26
C GLY A 105 7.93 12.90 -3.61
N ILE A 106 7.57 12.66 -2.34
CA ILE A 106 7.90 11.41 -1.63
C ILE A 106 7.28 10.21 -2.37
N GLY A 107 5.99 10.30 -2.73
CA GLY A 107 5.30 9.21 -3.42
C GLY A 107 5.98 8.79 -4.72
N SER A 108 6.49 9.75 -5.50
CA SER A 108 7.21 9.46 -6.75
C SER A 108 8.46 8.64 -6.50
N LYS A 109 9.26 8.99 -5.48
CA LYS A 109 10.46 8.24 -5.12
C LYS A 109 10.14 6.85 -4.61
N VAL A 110 9.01 6.69 -3.89
CA VAL A 110 8.57 5.39 -3.38
C VAL A 110 8.10 4.48 -4.51
N ILE A 111 7.39 5.00 -5.51
CA ILE A 111 6.98 4.20 -6.69
C ILE A 111 8.21 3.75 -7.50
N GLU A 112 9.19 4.62 -7.72
CA GLU A 112 10.43 4.22 -8.41
C GLU A 112 11.21 3.17 -7.60
N PHE A 113 11.26 3.30 -6.28
CA PHE A 113 11.82 2.27 -5.42
C PHE A 113 11.08 0.94 -5.57
N ALA A 114 9.75 0.95 -5.51
CA ALA A 114 8.91 -0.24 -5.64
C ALA A 114 9.11 -0.94 -6.99
N LYS A 115 9.20 -0.19 -8.09
CA LYS A 115 9.49 -0.72 -9.42
C LYS A 115 10.83 -1.44 -9.47
N ASN A 116 11.88 -0.82 -8.95
CA ASN A 116 13.21 -1.40 -8.93
C ASN A 116 13.26 -2.66 -8.05
N GLU A 117 12.71 -2.59 -6.84
CA GLU A 117 12.68 -3.70 -5.89
C GLU A 117 11.92 -4.91 -6.46
N LEU A 118 10.75 -4.70 -7.07
CA LEU A 118 9.96 -5.78 -7.65
C LEU A 118 10.61 -6.33 -8.93
N LYS A 119 11.25 -5.47 -9.73
CA LYS A 119 12.02 -5.90 -10.89
C LYS A 119 13.22 -6.77 -10.51
N GLU A 120 13.96 -6.39 -9.46
CA GLU A 120 15.07 -7.20 -8.91
C GLU A 120 14.61 -8.55 -8.39
N ARG A 121 13.36 -8.67 -7.93
CA ARG A 121 12.72 -9.95 -7.57
C ARG A 121 12.27 -10.77 -8.77
N GLY A 122 12.44 -10.28 -9.99
CA GLY A 122 12.13 -10.98 -11.24
C GLY A 122 10.71 -10.76 -11.76
N TYR A 123 9.92 -9.88 -11.15
CA TYR A 123 8.59 -9.54 -11.66
C TYR A 123 8.69 -8.65 -12.91
N LYS A 124 7.79 -8.87 -13.87
CA LYS A 124 7.68 -8.10 -15.11
C LYS A 124 6.45 -7.18 -15.13
N THR A 125 5.52 -7.44 -14.24
CA THR A 125 4.29 -6.67 -14.07
C THR A 125 4.11 -6.38 -12.59
N ILE A 126 3.63 -5.17 -12.31
CA ILE A 126 3.22 -4.75 -10.96
C ILE A 126 1.74 -4.45 -11.00
N CYS A 127 1.00 -4.92 -9.99
CA CYS A 127 -0.37 -4.53 -9.77
C CYS A 127 -0.56 -3.88 -8.39
N LEU A 128 -1.70 -3.24 -8.24
CA LEU A 128 -2.19 -2.70 -6.97
C LEU A 128 -3.71 -2.62 -6.98
N TRP A 129 -4.29 -2.64 -5.78
CA TRP A 129 -5.69 -2.36 -5.56
C TRP A 129 -5.89 -0.91 -5.16
N VAL A 130 -6.88 -0.25 -5.75
CA VAL A 130 -7.27 1.12 -5.39
C VAL A 130 -8.79 1.26 -5.33
N LYS A 131 -9.29 1.97 -4.32
CA LYS A 131 -10.72 2.29 -4.22
C LYS A 131 -11.15 3.17 -5.39
N LYS A 132 -12.28 2.85 -6.04
CA LYS A 132 -12.80 3.60 -7.20
C LYS A 132 -13.03 5.08 -6.89
N GLN A 133 -13.35 5.42 -5.65
CA GLN A 133 -13.55 6.80 -5.19
C GLN A 133 -12.24 7.57 -4.98
N ASN A 134 -11.11 6.88 -4.87
CA ASN A 134 -9.83 7.54 -4.62
C ASN A 134 -9.21 8.08 -5.92
N HIS A 135 -9.90 9.04 -6.54
CA HIS A 135 -9.48 9.67 -7.78
C HIS A 135 -8.08 10.29 -7.72
N LYS A 136 -7.66 10.75 -6.53
CA LYS A 136 -6.31 11.30 -6.31
C LYS A 136 -5.25 10.22 -6.48
N ALA A 137 -5.43 9.06 -5.87
CA ALA A 137 -4.52 7.93 -6.00
C ALA A 137 -4.52 7.37 -7.42
N ILE A 138 -5.69 7.22 -8.05
CA ILE A 138 -5.81 6.75 -9.43
C ILE A 138 -4.98 7.63 -10.36
N LYS A 139 -5.20 8.96 -10.35
CA LYS A 139 -4.43 9.91 -11.16
C LYS A 139 -2.93 9.89 -10.84
N PHE A 140 -2.58 9.63 -9.58
CA PHE A 140 -1.19 9.49 -9.18
C PHE A 140 -0.57 8.26 -9.84
N TYR A 141 -1.20 7.09 -9.75
CA TYR A 141 -0.69 5.85 -10.36
C TYR A 141 -0.65 5.91 -11.88
N GLU A 142 -1.65 6.52 -12.53
CA GLU A 142 -1.66 6.74 -13.98
C GLU A 142 -0.43 7.50 -14.48
N LYS A 143 0.09 8.49 -13.74
CA LYS A 143 1.32 9.22 -14.07
C LYS A 143 2.57 8.33 -14.11
N PHE A 144 2.55 7.20 -13.43
CA PHE A 144 3.64 6.21 -13.43
C PHE A 144 3.43 5.08 -14.43
N GLY A 145 2.37 5.15 -15.23
CA GLY A 145 2.09 4.18 -16.26
C GLY A 145 1.19 3.03 -15.84
N PHE A 146 0.63 3.06 -14.63
CA PHE A 146 -0.40 2.11 -14.24
C PHE A 146 -1.66 2.36 -15.06
N LYS A 147 -2.27 1.27 -15.52
CA LYS A 147 -3.52 1.27 -16.28
C LYS A 147 -4.56 0.44 -15.54
N ARG A 148 -5.81 0.86 -15.62
CA ARG A 148 -6.94 0.10 -15.12
C ARG A 148 -7.05 -1.22 -15.87
N THR A 149 -7.28 -2.31 -15.16
CA THR A 149 -7.59 -3.62 -15.73
C THR A 149 -9.11 -3.81 -15.85
N ILE A 150 -9.51 -4.94 -16.42
CA ILE A 150 -10.93 -5.35 -16.45
C ILE A 150 -11.40 -5.92 -15.11
N TYR A 151 -10.51 -6.04 -14.14
CA TYR A 151 -10.77 -6.69 -12.86
C TYR A 151 -11.18 -5.66 -11.83
N ASP A 152 -12.46 -5.64 -11.53
CA ASP A 152 -13.08 -4.80 -10.51
C ASP A 152 -13.69 -5.68 -9.43
N LEU A 153 -13.51 -5.33 -8.15
CA LEU A 153 -14.31 -5.84 -7.06
C LEU A 153 -15.40 -4.80 -6.75
N GLU A 154 -16.65 -5.20 -6.93
CA GLU A 154 -17.79 -4.35 -6.62
C GLU A 154 -18.03 -4.26 -5.11
N GLU A 155 -17.74 -5.35 -4.38
CA GLU A 155 -17.84 -5.42 -2.94
C GLU A 155 -16.49 -5.77 -2.33
N THR A 156 -16.09 -5.01 -1.32
CA THR A 156 -14.95 -5.27 -0.47
C THR A 156 -15.40 -5.32 0.99
N ILE A 157 -14.56 -5.85 1.87
CA ILE A 157 -14.84 -5.99 3.31
C ILE A 157 -15.32 -4.66 3.92
N ASP A 158 -14.88 -3.54 3.40
CA ASP A 158 -15.22 -2.19 3.83
C ASP A 158 -16.38 -1.54 3.03
N GLY A 159 -17.07 -2.32 2.19
CA GLY A 159 -18.25 -1.87 1.42
C GLY A 159 -17.93 -0.90 0.28
N ALA A 160 -16.66 -0.56 0.03
CA ALA A 160 -16.29 0.38 -1.01
C ALA A 160 -15.66 -0.35 -2.22
N PRO A 161 -16.19 -0.16 -3.45
CA PRO A 161 -15.70 -0.87 -4.62
C PRO A 161 -14.25 -0.52 -4.94
N SER A 162 -13.47 -1.55 -5.29
CA SER A 162 -12.06 -1.42 -5.65
C SER A 162 -11.81 -1.86 -7.08
N MET A 163 -10.74 -1.37 -7.67
CA MET A 163 -10.26 -1.81 -8.97
C MET A 163 -8.78 -2.17 -8.92
N VAL A 164 -8.36 -3.04 -9.83
CA VAL A 164 -6.94 -3.35 -10.04
C VAL A 164 -6.37 -2.40 -11.09
N MET A 165 -5.21 -1.84 -10.77
CA MET A 165 -4.37 -1.17 -11.76
C MET A 165 -3.06 -1.95 -11.92
N GLU A 166 -2.52 -2.00 -13.13
CA GLU A 166 -1.27 -2.70 -13.44
C GLU A 166 -0.36 -1.90 -14.35
N MET A 167 0.93 -2.22 -14.29
CA MET A 167 1.94 -1.71 -15.21
C MET A 167 3.01 -2.77 -15.50
N THR A 168 3.55 -2.74 -16.71
CA THR A 168 4.77 -3.52 -17.08
C THR A 168 6.02 -2.74 -16.65
N ILE A 169 7.04 -3.44 -16.12
CA ILE A 169 8.30 -2.86 -15.64
C ILE A 169 9.53 -3.48 -16.29
#